data_04588498a93b2e2b0a256dd6ef514dbe
#
_entry.id   04588498a93b2e2b0a256dd6ef514dbe
#
_cell.length_a   1.000
_cell.length_b   1.000
_cell.length_c   1.000
_cell.angle_alpha   90.00
_cell.angle_beta   90.00
_cell.angle_gamma   90.00
#
_symmetry.space_group_name_H-M   'P 1'
#
loop_
_entity.id
_entity.type
_entity.pdbx_description
1 polymer ?
#
loop_
_entity_poly.entity_id
_entity_poly.type
_entity_poly.pdbx_seq_one_letter_code
_entity_poly.pdbx_strand_id
1 'polypeptide(L)'
;MYSKFASREPYEYGIRNFDNLIQTEQFPYSFIMYQEQLMTTLNYAGFPIDQCYQIIKDIAKKHPEKVRPLKSQFIDGFSQKIVNDCSSKEESIEMSEQIWKIIDDSTSYSFNSSHAYCMALDSLYGAWQKANYPYEFYEVLLQVFSEKGKKDKVAILKQEMREGFGISEGDYRWGNDNRRFVA
;
A
#
# COMPACT_ATOMS: atom_id res chain seq x y z
N MET A 1 -10.39 7.02 -8.52
CA MET A 1 -9.75 7.14 -7.20
C MET A 1 -8.21 7.17 -7.31
N TYR A 2 -7.55 6.12 -7.83
CA TYR A 2 -6.08 6.05 -7.91
C TYR A 2 -5.41 7.22 -8.67
N SER A 3 -5.98 7.68 -9.78
CA SER A 3 -5.45 8.83 -10.54
C SER A 3 -5.49 10.13 -9.73
N LYS A 4 -6.57 10.39 -9.01
CA LYS A 4 -6.70 11.55 -8.12
C LYS A 4 -5.71 11.48 -6.94
N PHE A 5 -5.51 10.27 -6.38
CA PHE A 5 -4.49 10.06 -5.37
C PHE A 5 -3.08 10.36 -5.88
N ALA A 6 -2.74 9.87 -7.08
CA ALA A 6 -1.43 10.10 -7.70
C ALA A 6 -1.19 11.57 -8.06
N SER A 7 -2.23 12.31 -8.48
CA SER A 7 -2.16 13.74 -8.77
C SER A 7 -2.27 14.64 -7.52
N ARG A 8 -2.45 14.04 -6.33
CA ARG A 8 -2.68 14.74 -5.05
C ARG A 8 -3.89 15.69 -5.10
N GLU A 9 -4.91 15.32 -5.85
CA GLU A 9 -6.16 16.06 -5.88
C GLU A 9 -6.94 15.83 -4.59
N PRO A 10 -7.50 16.88 -3.97
CA PRO A 10 -8.38 16.75 -2.81
C PRO A 10 -9.56 15.83 -3.12
N TYR A 11 -9.87 14.95 -2.18
CA TYR A 11 -11.01 14.06 -2.29
C TYR A 11 -11.68 13.87 -0.94
N GLU A 12 -12.99 14.07 -0.92
CA GLU A 12 -13.84 13.89 0.25
C GLU A 12 -15.13 13.18 -0.17
N TYR A 13 -15.71 12.42 0.74
CA TYR A 13 -17.02 11.78 0.53
C TYR A 13 -18.18 12.74 0.81
N GLY A 14 -17.89 13.88 1.47
CA GLY A 14 -18.91 14.84 1.91
C GLY A 14 -19.59 14.42 3.22
N ILE A 15 -19.09 13.41 3.89
CA ILE A 15 -19.55 12.92 5.18
C ILE A 15 -18.55 13.35 6.24
N ARG A 16 -18.79 14.49 6.87
CA ARG A 16 -17.81 15.17 7.74
C ARG A 16 -17.17 14.26 8.78
N ASN A 17 -17.97 13.47 9.51
CA ASN A 17 -17.45 12.61 10.55
C ASN A 17 -16.64 11.44 9.98
N PHE A 18 -17.01 10.93 8.83
CA PHE A 18 -16.32 9.85 8.16
C PHE A 18 -15.04 10.35 7.47
N ASP A 19 -15.10 11.50 6.80
CA ASP A 19 -13.93 12.11 6.18
C ASP A 19 -12.86 12.41 7.24
N ASN A 20 -13.22 13.00 8.37
CA ASN A 20 -12.32 13.25 9.50
C ASN A 20 -11.72 11.96 10.10
N LEU A 21 -12.42 10.85 10.02
CA LEU A 21 -11.92 9.56 10.51
C LEU A 21 -10.82 8.96 9.61
N ILE A 22 -10.93 9.20 8.30
CA ILE A 22 -10.00 8.64 7.30
C ILE A 22 -8.81 9.56 7.06
N GLN A 23 -9.01 10.87 7.14
CA GLN A 23 -7.97 11.86 6.95
C GLN A 23 -7.00 11.88 8.14
N THR A 24 -5.73 12.17 7.85
CA THR A 24 -4.70 12.43 8.86
C THR A 24 -3.99 13.74 8.53
N GLU A 25 -3.22 14.29 9.48
CA GLU A 25 -2.40 15.49 9.23
C GLU A 25 -1.44 15.30 8.04
N GLN A 26 -0.84 14.11 7.93
CA GLN A 26 0.11 13.79 6.85
C GLN A 26 -0.61 13.44 5.54
N PHE A 27 -1.88 13.07 5.63
CA PHE A 27 -2.67 12.64 4.49
C PHE A 27 -4.10 13.20 4.58
N PRO A 28 -4.31 14.48 4.17
CA PRO A 28 -5.58 15.19 4.32
C PRO A 28 -6.57 14.85 3.18
N TYR A 29 -6.69 13.58 2.81
CA TYR A 29 -7.56 13.11 1.74
C TYR A 29 -8.32 11.85 2.19
N SER A 30 -9.60 11.76 1.81
CA SER A 30 -10.48 10.63 2.18
C SER A 30 -10.36 9.44 1.22
N PHE A 31 -9.14 9.05 0.86
CA PHE A 31 -8.95 7.84 0.04
C PHE A 31 -8.88 6.59 0.92
N ILE A 32 -9.68 5.59 0.58
CA ILE A 32 -9.60 4.25 1.18
C ILE A 32 -8.61 3.41 0.35
N MET A 33 -7.35 3.45 0.72
CA MET A 33 -6.24 2.84 -0.03
C MET A 33 -5.59 1.67 0.70
N TYR A 34 -5.50 1.76 2.03
CA TYR A 34 -4.79 0.81 2.86
C TYR A 34 -5.74 -0.07 3.67
N GLN A 35 -5.28 -1.25 4.07
CA GLN A 35 -6.07 -2.19 4.89
C GLN A 35 -6.55 -1.55 6.19
N GLU A 36 -5.73 -0.71 6.80
CA GLU A 36 -6.07 -0.01 8.04
C GLU A 36 -7.26 0.93 7.85
N GLN A 37 -7.37 1.60 6.71
CA GLN A 37 -8.52 2.44 6.38
C GLN A 37 -9.77 1.62 6.12
N LEU A 38 -9.65 0.45 5.47
CA LEU A 38 -10.76 -0.50 5.34
C LEU A 38 -11.25 -1.00 6.71
N MET A 39 -10.31 -1.36 7.60
CA MET A 39 -10.65 -1.77 8.97
C MET A 39 -11.35 -0.65 9.73
N THR A 40 -10.86 0.58 9.65
CA THR A 40 -11.46 1.77 10.25
C THR A 40 -12.87 2.00 9.72
N THR A 41 -13.08 1.86 8.41
CA THR A 41 -14.39 2.02 7.77
C THR A 41 -15.39 0.96 8.23
N LEU A 42 -14.97 -0.30 8.32
CA LEU A 42 -15.79 -1.39 8.85
C LEU A 42 -16.13 -1.17 10.33
N ASN A 43 -15.15 -0.76 11.13
CA ASN A 43 -15.37 -0.46 12.54
C ASN A 43 -16.33 0.71 12.74
N TYR A 44 -16.23 1.75 11.92
CA TYR A 44 -17.19 2.86 11.93
C TYR A 44 -18.62 2.39 11.66
N ALA A 45 -18.82 1.43 10.76
CA ALA A 45 -20.12 0.80 10.50
C ALA A 45 -20.62 -0.12 11.63
N GLY A 46 -19.81 -0.33 12.69
CA GLY A 46 -20.20 -1.10 13.87
C GLY A 46 -19.63 -2.51 13.97
N PHE A 47 -18.72 -2.90 13.09
CA PHE A 47 -18.00 -4.18 13.24
C PHE A 47 -16.93 -4.08 14.34
N PRO A 48 -16.73 -5.12 15.16
CA PRO A 48 -15.63 -5.17 16.12
C PRO A 48 -14.28 -5.07 15.42
N ILE A 49 -13.39 -4.24 15.92
CA ILE A 49 -12.10 -3.94 15.27
C ILE A 49 -11.22 -5.18 15.11
N ASP A 50 -11.25 -6.09 16.06
CA ASP A 50 -10.54 -7.35 16.06
C ASP A 50 -11.02 -8.32 14.98
N GLN A 51 -12.25 -8.17 14.49
CA GLN A 51 -12.84 -8.97 13.42
C GLN A 51 -12.65 -8.34 12.03
N CYS A 52 -12.40 -7.03 11.94
CA CYS A 52 -12.35 -6.29 10.67
C CYS A 52 -11.34 -6.88 9.67
N TYR A 53 -10.17 -7.32 10.14
CA TYR A 53 -9.18 -7.93 9.26
C TYR A 53 -9.65 -9.25 8.64
N GLN A 54 -10.34 -10.09 9.43
CA GLN A 54 -10.90 -11.34 8.91
C GLN A 54 -12.05 -11.07 7.93
N ILE A 55 -12.87 -10.06 8.20
CA ILE A 55 -13.95 -9.62 7.31
C ILE A 55 -13.38 -9.18 5.95
N ILE A 56 -12.30 -8.38 5.93
CA ILE A 56 -11.60 -7.99 4.69
C ILE A 56 -11.17 -9.23 3.90
N LYS A 57 -10.60 -10.23 4.56
CA LYS A 57 -10.20 -11.49 3.91
C LYS A 57 -11.38 -12.28 3.34
N ASP A 58 -12.50 -12.30 4.03
CA ASP A 58 -13.69 -13.01 3.57
C ASP A 58 -14.34 -12.30 2.37
N ILE A 59 -14.35 -10.96 2.35
CA ILE A 59 -14.75 -10.15 1.20
C ILE A 59 -13.82 -10.43 0.01
N ALA A 60 -12.51 -10.41 0.23
CA ALA A 60 -11.51 -10.64 -0.83
C ALA A 60 -11.64 -12.02 -1.50
N LYS A 61 -12.07 -13.04 -0.75
CA LYS A 61 -12.33 -14.39 -1.27
C LYS A 61 -13.64 -14.49 -2.06
N LYS A 62 -14.47 -13.47 -2.01
CA LYS A 62 -15.76 -13.37 -2.75
C LYS A 62 -16.71 -14.54 -2.54
N HIS A 63 -16.79 -15.08 -1.31
CA HIS A 63 -17.76 -16.12 -0.95
C HIS A 63 -19.16 -15.50 -0.73
N PRO A 64 -20.14 -15.70 -1.64
CA PRO A 64 -21.42 -14.98 -1.59
C PRO A 64 -22.20 -15.19 -0.29
N GLU A 65 -22.13 -16.39 0.28
CA GLU A 65 -22.80 -16.76 1.54
C GLU A 65 -22.28 -16.00 2.76
N LYS A 66 -21.01 -15.57 2.73
CA LYS A 66 -20.37 -14.77 3.79
C LYS A 66 -20.52 -13.28 3.52
N VAL A 67 -20.33 -12.86 2.29
CA VAL A 67 -20.28 -11.44 1.89
C VAL A 67 -21.65 -10.79 2.00
N ARG A 68 -22.73 -11.51 1.61
CA ARG A 68 -24.10 -10.95 1.61
C ARG A 68 -24.57 -10.47 3.00
N PRO A 69 -24.46 -11.27 4.09
CA PRO A 69 -24.81 -10.78 5.42
C PRO A 69 -23.93 -9.64 5.89
N LEU A 70 -22.62 -9.67 5.57
CA LEU A 70 -21.69 -8.58 5.92
C LEU A 70 -22.07 -7.28 5.22
N LYS A 71 -22.45 -7.33 3.94
CA LYS A 71 -22.93 -6.18 3.19
C LYS A 71 -24.18 -5.56 3.84
N SER A 72 -25.16 -6.37 4.18
CA SER A 72 -26.40 -5.88 4.81
C SER A 72 -26.09 -5.20 6.15
N GLN A 73 -25.31 -5.87 7.01
CA GLN A 73 -24.91 -5.31 8.30
C GLN A 73 -24.13 -3.99 8.15
N PHE A 74 -23.23 -3.92 7.15
CA PHE A 74 -22.47 -2.71 6.87
C PHE A 74 -23.40 -1.56 6.48
N ILE A 75 -24.30 -1.78 5.51
CA ILE A 75 -25.22 -0.73 5.03
C ILE A 75 -26.09 -0.24 6.18
N ASP A 76 -26.65 -1.15 6.99
CA ASP A 76 -27.47 -0.78 8.13
C ASP A 76 -26.70 0.06 9.16
N GLY A 77 -25.50 -0.38 9.53
CA GLY A 77 -24.68 0.31 10.54
C GLY A 77 -24.10 1.63 10.05
N PHE A 78 -23.59 1.65 8.81
CA PHE A 78 -22.97 2.85 8.24
C PHE A 78 -24.03 3.93 7.98
N SER A 79 -25.18 3.59 7.37
CA SER A 79 -26.23 4.55 7.06
C SER A 79 -26.82 5.21 8.31
N GLN A 80 -26.95 4.47 9.43
CA GLN A 80 -27.37 5.04 10.71
C GLN A 80 -26.37 6.07 11.25
N LYS A 81 -25.07 5.88 10.99
CA LYS A 81 -24.02 6.80 11.44
C LYS A 81 -24.00 8.10 10.65
N ILE A 82 -24.31 8.05 9.37
CA ILE A 82 -24.19 9.19 8.46
C ILE A 82 -25.52 9.89 8.17
N VAL A 83 -26.64 9.39 8.68
CA VAL A 83 -27.99 9.91 8.38
C VAL A 83 -28.14 11.41 8.65
N ASN A 84 -27.45 11.94 9.67
CA ASN A 84 -27.50 13.35 9.99
C ASN A 84 -26.61 14.23 9.09
N ASP A 85 -25.72 13.63 8.33
CA ASP A 85 -24.83 14.32 7.36
C ASP A 85 -25.46 14.27 5.95
N CYS A 86 -26.55 13.53 5.75
CA CYS A 86 -27.26 13.37 4.48
C CYS A 86 -28.58 14.15 4.47
N SER A 87 -29.09 14.47 3.27
CA SER A 87 -30.35 15.18 3.09
C SER A 87 -31.58 14.27 3.33
N SER A 88 -31.40 12.95 3.19
CA SER A 88 -32.46 11.96 3.44
C SER A 88 -31.89 10.61 3.90
N LYS A 89 -32.77 9.76 4.41
CA LYS A 89 -32.42 8.38 4.77
C LYS A 89 -32.03 7.56 3.53
N GLU A 90 -32.70 7.78 2.43
CA GLU A 90 -32.43 7.14 1.15
C GLU A 90 -31.02 7.48 0.67
N GLU A 91 -30.62 8.74 0.77
CA GLU A 91 -29.27 9.19 0.42
C GLU A 91 -28.21 8.53 1.31
N SER A 92 -28.49 8.37 2.63
CA SER A 92 -27.56 7.69 3.53
C SER A 92 -27.36 6.21 3.18
N ILE A 93 -28.39 5.53 2.70
CA ILE A 93 -28.30 4.14 2.23
C ILE A 93 -27.50 4.08 0.93
N GLU A 94 -27.81 4.94 -0.05
CA GLU A 94 -27.11 5.00 -1.32
C GLU A 94 -25.60 5.27 -1.13
N MET A 95 -25.25 6.21 -0.26
CA MET A 95 -23.86 6.50 0.08
C MET A 95 -23.17 5.28 0.72
N SER A 96 -23.88 4.58 1.62
CA SER A 96 -23.37 3.36 2.25
C SER A 96 -23.11 2.24 1.23
N GLU A 97 -23.95 2.11 0.21
CA GLU A 97 -23.74 1.17 -0.89
C GLU A 97 -22.53 1.55 -1.75
N GLN A 98 -22.31 2.84 -2.00
CA GLN A 98 -21.13 3.33 -2.72
C GLN A 98 -19.84 3.03 -1.94
N ILE A 99 -19.82 3.28 -0.62
CA ILE A 99 -18.67 2.96 0.22
C ILE A 99 -18.42 1.45 0.28
N TRP A 100 -19.49 0.64 0.41
CA TRP A 100 -19.34 -0.81 0.36
C TRP A 100 -18.72 -1.28 -0.96
N LYS A 101 -19.12 -0.72 -2.08
CA LYS A 101 -18.53 -1.04 -3.38
C LYS A 101 -17.04 -0.72 -3.42
N ILE A 102 -16.63 0.40 -2.83
CA ILE A 102 -15.21 0.75 -2.72
C ILE A 102 -14.46 -0.30 -1.87
N ILE A 103 -15.06 -0.76 -0.76
CA ILE A 103 -14.48 -1.82 0.08
C ILE A 103 -14.32 -3.10 -0.74
N ASP A 104 -15.38 -3.56 -1.42
CA ASP A 104 -15.35 -4.80 -2.22
C ASP A 104 -14.30 -4.74 -3.34
N ASP A 105 -14.23 -3.63 -4.06
CA ASP A 105 -13.24 -3.40 -5.11
C ASP A 105 -11.81 -3.32 -4.56
N SER A 106 -11.63 -2.73 -3.38
CA SER A 106 -10.30 -2.47 -2.79
C SER A 106 -9.70 -3.68 -2.07
N THR A 107 -10.51 -4.61 -1.55
CA THR A 107 -10.03 -5.73 -0.73
C THR A 107 -9.02 -6.64 -1.43
N SER A 108 -9.09 -6.74 -2.75
CA SER A 108 -8.16 -7.56 -3.55
C SER A 108 -6.79 -6.91 -3.78
N TYR A 109 -6.69 -5.58 -3.59
CA TYR A 109 -5.51 -4.78 -3.94
C TYR A 109 -4.97 -3.93 -2.79
N SER A 110 -5.65 -3.89 -1.65
CA SER A 110 -5.23 -3.07 -0.52
C SER A 110 -4.00 -3.66 0.15
N PHE A 111 -3.00 -2.82 0.36
CA PHE A 111 -1.80 -3.15 1.11
C PHE A 111 -1.90 -2.68 2.55
N ASN A 112 -1.17 -3.35 3.43
CA ASN A 112 -0.87 -2.81 4.76
C ASN A 112 0.02 -1.58 4.62
N SER A 113 -0.33 -0.47 5.28
CA SER A 113 0.42 0.79 5.19
C SER A 113 1.83 0.66 5.75
N SER A 114 2.01 -0.09 6.83
CA SER A 114 3.32 -0.36 7.42
C SER A 114 4.24 -1.11 6.45
N HIS A 115 3.70 -2.08 5.70
CA HIS A 115 4.47 -2.78 4.68
C HIS A 115 4.89 -1.84 3.54
N ALA A 116 3.96 -1.01 3.05
CA ALA A 116 4.27 -0.01 2.03
C ALA A 116 5.36 0.97 2.49
N TYR A 117 5.29 1.41 3.75
CA TYR A 117 6.30 2.28 4.35
C TYR A 117 7.68 1.62 4.43
N CYS A 118 7.75 0.37 4.92
CA CYS A 118 9.00 -0.38 4.97
C CYS A 118 9.62 -0.55 3.58
N MET A 119 8.82 -0.92 2.58
CA MET A 119 9.30 -1.06 1.20
C MET A 119 9.81 0.27 0.61
N ALA A 120 9.17 1.38 0.95
CA ALA A 120 9.63 2.72 0.54
C ALA A 120 10.96 3.08 1.18
N LEU A 121 11.14 2.79 2.48
CA LEU A 121 12.42 3.00 3.18
C LEU A 121 13.53 2.14 2.60
N ASP A 122 13.30 0.85 2.38
CA ASP A 122 14.28 -0.05 1.77
C ASP A 122 14.69 0.45 0.39
N SER A 123 13.72 0.93 -0.41
CA SER A 123 14.00 1.53 -1.72
C SER A 123 14.82 2.80 -1.62
N LEU A 124 14.54 3.65 -0.63
CA LEU A 124 15.29 4.88 -0.36
C LEU A 124 16.72 4.56 0.05
N TYR A 125 16.91 3.62 0.98
CA TYR A 125 18.24 3.18 1.39
C TYR A 125 19.02 2.55 0.23
N GLY A 126 18.39 1.72 -0.58
CA GLY A 126 19.01 1.16 -1.77
C GLY A 126 19.42 2.23 -2.77
N ALA A 127 18.58 3.23 -3.01
CA ALA A 127 18.91 4.36 -3.88
C ALA A 127 20.06 5.21 -3.32
N TRP A 128 20.07 5.45 -2.00
CA TRP A 128 21.14 6.16 -1.33
C TRP A 128 22.48 5.41 -1.41
N GLN A 129 22.49 4.10 -1.13
CA GLN A 129 23.67 3.26 -1.26
C GLN A 129 24.20 3.27 -2.69
N LYS A 130 23.33 3.12 -3.68
CA LYS A 130 23.68 3.17 -5.09
C LYS A 130 24.34 4.50 -5.49
N ALA A 131 23.82 5.63 -4.96
CA ALA A 131 24.36 6.95 -5.26
C ALA A 131 25.70 7.24 -4.58
N ASN A 132 25.92 6.75 -3.35
CA ASN A 132 27.10 7.09 -2.56
C ASN A 132 28.18 6.00 -2.59
N TYR A 133 27.79 4.75 -2.80
CA TYR A 133 28.66 3.56 -2.80
C TYR A 133 28.34 2.65 -3.99
N PRO A 134 28.43 3.16 -5.26
CA PRO A 134 27.99 2.41 -6.43
C PRO A 134 28.80 1.11 -6.63
N TYR A 135 30.09 1.08 -6.34
CA TYR A 135 30.90 -0.13 -6.50
C TYR A 135 30.37 -1.26 -5.60
N GLU A 136 30.25 -1.01 -4.31
CA GLU A 136 29.78 -1.97 -3.32
C GLU A 136 28.33 -2.39 -3.59
N PHE A 137 27.49 -1.44 -3.97
CA PHE A 137 26.09 -1.70 -4.29
C PHE A 137 25.95 -2.68 -5.46
N TYR A 138 26.60 -2.40 -6.58
CA TYR A 138 26.48 -3.26 -7.76
C TYR A 138 27.13 -4.62 -7.56
N GLU A 139 28.22 -4.69 -6.86
CA GLU A 139 28.92 -5.92 -6.58
C GLU A 139 28.06 -6.89 -5.78
N VAL A 140 27.51 -6.42 -4.64
CA VAL A 140 26.59 -7.23 -3.81
C VAL A 140 25.39 -7.70 -4.63
N LEU A 141 24.77 -6.81 -5.42
CA LEU A 141 23.63 -7.19 -6.25
C LEU A 141 23.99 -8.19 -7.34
N LEU A 142 25.12 -8.01 -8.01
CA LEU A 142 25.60 -8.96 -9.03
C LEU A 142 25.87 -10.33 -8.44
N GLN A 143 26.48 -10.39 -7.25
CA GLN A 143 26.67 -11.65 -6.52
C GLN A 143 25.33 -12.32 -6.21
N VAL A 144 24.43 -11.60 -5.52
CA VAL A 144 23.12 -12.14 -5.10
C VAL A 144 22.29 -12.63 -6.29
N PHE A 145 22.24 -11.88 -7.40
CA PHE A 145 21.47 -12.31 -8.56
C PHE A 145 22.15 -13.43 -9.35
N SER A 146 23.48 -13.50 -9.35
CA SER A 146 24.24 -14.60 -9.94
C SER A 146 24.00 -15.91 -9.18
N GLU A 147 24.09 -15.90 -7.85
CA GLU A 147 23.81 -17.04 -6.98
C GLU A 147 22.37 -17.55 -7.13
N LYS A 148 21.41 -16.62 -7.34
CA LYS A 148 20.01 -16.96 -7.61
C LYS A 148 19.72 -17.35 -9.07
N GLY A 149 20.72 -17.42 -9.94
CA GLY A 149 20.59 -17.76 -11.35
C GLY A 149 19.77 -16.75 -12.17
N LYS A 150 19.63 -15.50 -11.74
CA LYS A 150 18.83 -14.45 -12.39
C LYS A 150 19.63 -13.75 -13.50
N LYS A 151 19.97 -14.47 -14.57
CA LYS A 151 20.84 -13.98 -15.66
C LYS A 151 20.37 -12.66 -16.27
N ASP A 152 19.06 -12.51 -16.49
CA ASP A 152 18.50 -11.27 -17.06
C ASP A 152 18.73 -10.06 -16.16
N LYS A 153 18.57 -10.23 -14.85
CA LYS A 153 18.84 -9.16 -13.87
C LYS A 153 20.32 -8.81 -13.83
N VAL A 154 21.19 -9.80 -13.89
CA VAL A 154 22.65 -9.58 -13.96
C VAL A 154 23.02 -8.77 -15.21
N ALA A 155 22.45 -9.08 -16.36
CA ALA A 155 22.72 -8.35 -17.60
C ALA A 155 22.28 -6.87 -17.50
N ILE A 156 21.08 -6.62 -16.98
CA ILE A 156 20.55 -5.27 -16.76
C ILE A 156 21.46 -4.47 -15.81
N LEU A 157 21.85 -5.08 -14.68
CA LEU A 157 22.73 -4.41 -13.71
C LEU A 157 24.10 -4.06 -14.31
N LYS A 158 24.69 -4.96 -15.09
CA LYS A 158 25.97 -4.70 -15.78
C LYS A 158 25.87 -3.58 -16.81
N GLN A 159 24.75 -3.49 -17.51
CA GLN A 159 24.48 -2.40 -18.44
C GLN A 159 24.34 -1.07 -17.68
N GLU A 160 23.49 -1.03 -16.66
CA GLU A 160 23.24 0.16 -15.85
C GLU A 160 24.52 0.68 -15.18
N MET A 161 25.34 -0.23 -14.65
CA MET A 161 26.62 0.08 -14.01
C MET A 161 27.57 0.79 -14.99
N ARG A 162 27.65 0.30 -16.22
CA ARG A 162 28.51 0.90 -17.26
C ARG A 162 27.99 2.24 -17.75
N GLU A 163 26.69 2.29 -18.10
CA GLU A 163 26.09 3.47 -18.73
C GLU A 163 25.80 4.60 -17.72
N GLY A 164 25.39 4.25 -16.50
CA GLY A 164 25.00 5.22 -15.48
C GLY A 164 26.17 5.70 -14.62
N PHE A 165 27.16 4.85 -14.36
CA PHE A 165 28.26 5.12 -13.43
C PHE A 165 29.66 5.00 -14.03
N GLY A 166 29.78 4.56 -15.28
CA GLY A 166 31.08 4.34 -15.93
C GLY A 166 31.91 3.23 -15.30
N ILE A 167 31.28 2.31 -14.54
CA ILE A 167 31.95 1.24 -13.81
C ILE A 167 31.97 -0.02 -14.67
N SER A 168 33.14 -0.62 -14.86
CA SER A 168 33.34 -1.90 -15.55
C SER A 168 33.63 -3.04 -14.57
N GLU A 169 33.41 -4.30 -14.99
CA GLU A 169 33.58 -5.48 -14.12
C GLU A 169 35.00 -5.67 -13.56
N GLY A 170 36.01 -5.02 -14.13
CA GLY A 170 37.39 -5.07 -13.65
C GLY A 170 37.76 -3.94 -12.67
N ASP A 171 36.87 -2.97 -12.47
CA ASP A 171 37.16 -1.78 -11.67
C ASP A 171 37.01 -2.02 -10.18
N TYR A 172 36.31 -3.08 -9.76
CA TYR A 172 36.16 -3.38 -8.35
C TYR A 172 37.13 -4.47 -7.89
N ARG A 173 37.75 -4.17 -6.78
CA ARG A 173 38.70 -5.04 -6.09
C ARG A 173 38.07 -5.85 -5.00
N TRP A 174 36.98 -6.51 -5.30
CA TRP A 174 36.33 -7.35 -4.33
C TRP A 174 37.02 -8.72 -4.28
N GLY A 175 37.31 -9.19 -3.12
CA GLY A 175 37.84 -10.53 -2.89
C GLY A 175 39.23 -10.56 -2.25
N ASN A 176 39.98 -9.47 -2.22
CA ASN A 176 41.30 -9.43 -1.58
C ASN A 176 41.38 -8.67 -0.25
N ASP A 177 40.30 -8.03 0.19
CA ASP A 177 40.26 -7.34 1.48
C ASP A 177 38.99 -7.62 2.28
N ASN A 178 38.95 -8.81 2.91
CA ASN A 178 37.91 -9.22 3.84
C ASN A 178 37.77 -8.33 5.08
N ARG A 179 38.47 -7.20 5.15
CA ARG A 179 38.54 -6.33 6.33
C ARG A 179 37.57 -5.16 6.33
N ARG A 180 36.79 -4.95 5.26
CA ARG A 180 35.83 -3.83 5.20
C ARG A 180 34.43 -4.10 5.77
N PHE A 181 34.13 -5.32 6.22
CA PHE A 181 32.84 -5.67 6.85
C PHE A 181 32.93 -5.96 8.35
N VAL A 182 33.95 -5.50 9.02
CA VAL A 182 34.04 -5.56 10.47
C VAL A 182 34.24 -4.14 11.00
N ALA A 183 33.13 -3.43 11.12
CA ALA A 183 33.00 -2.29 12.02
C ALA A 183 31.49 -2.12 12.37
#